data_667ace9d9d7a41bf5dee2403719aa8e0
#
_entry.id   667ace9d9d7a41bf5dee2403719aa8e0
#
_cell.length_a   1.000
_cell.length_b   1.000
_cell.length_c   1.000
_cell.angle_alpha   90.00
_cell.angle_beta   90.00
_cell.angle_gamma   90.00
#
_symmetry.space_group_name_H-M   'P 1'
#
loop_
_entity.id
_entity.type
_entity.pdbx_description
1 polymer ?
#
loop_
_entity_poly.entity_id
_entity_poly.type
_entity_poly.pdbx_seq_one_letter_code
_entity_poly.pdbx_strand_id
1 'polypeptide(L)'
;MVKKGIYMRTDIKNINEQSPCEDLTEGLMIFAGGTSKDFKTGEWRTATPVFNKDKCKQCLLCAPVCPDGCIPVRDGRREDFDMDHCKGCGICEKACPFGAISMS
;
A
#
# COMPACT_ATOMS: atom_id res chain seq x y z
N MET A 1 -21.52 -20.55 -18.62
CA MET A 1 -21.58 -19.46 -18.82
C MET A 1 -21.25 -18.59 -17.72
N VAL A 2 -21.92 -18.59 -16.88
CA VAL A 2 -21.74 -17.75 -15.75
C VAL A 2 -20.44 -17.94 -15.03
N LYS A 3 -19.91 -19.14 -15.04
CA LYS A 3 -18.71 -19.43 -14.35
C LYS A 3 -17.55 -18.64 -14.82
N LYS A 4 -17.44 -18.47 -16.09
CA LYS A 4 -16.40 -17.71 -16.63
C LYS A 4 -16.46 -16.28 -16.11
N GLY A 5 -17.63 -15.71 -16.03
CA GLY A 5 -17.82 -14.39 -15.51
C GLY A 5 -17.40 -14.26 -14.06
N ILE A 6 -17.58 -15.29 -13.26
CA ILE A 6 -17.20 -15.24 -11.86
C ILE A 6 -15.69 -15.04 -11.72
N TYR A 7 -14.90 -15.77 -12.46
CA TYR A 7 -13.47 -15.63 -12.36
C TYR A 7 -12.99 -14.28 -12.86
N MET A 8 -13.62 -13.74 -13.86
CA MET A 8 -13.25 -12.44 -14.38
C MET A 8 -13.59 -11.34 -13.40
N ARG A 9 -14.61 -11.54 -12.59
CA ARG A 9 -15.05 -10.54 -11.64
C ARG A 9 -14.13 -10.39 -10.44
N THR A 10 -13.15 -11.27 -10.29
CA THR A 10 -12.18 -11.11 -9.21
C THR A 10 -11.13 -10.05 -9.50
N ASP A 11 -11.07 -9.56 -10.72
CA ASP A 11 -10.12 -8.52 -11.08
C ASP A 11 -10.65 -7.16 -10.63
N ILE A 12 -10.14 -6.67 -9.53
CA ILE A 12 -10.62 -5.42 -8.94
C ILE A 12 -10.37 -4.21 -9.84
N LYS A 13 -9.52 -4.34 -10.83
CA LYS A 13 -9.27 -3.25 -11.76
C LYS A 13 -10.45 -2.97 -12.68
N ASN A 14 -11.30 -3.97 -12.84
CA ASN A 14 -12.47 -3.85 -13.69
C ASN A 14 -13.76 -3.59 -12.92
N ILE A 15 -13.65 -3.48 -11.58
CA ILE A 15 -14.80 -3.23 -10.72
C ILE A 15 -14.67 -1.82 -10.17
N ASN A 16 -15.75 -1.05 -10.23
CA ASN A 16 -15.78 0.31 -9.72
C ASN A 16 -17.14 0.62 -9.09
N GLU A 17 -17.31 1.84 -8.61
CA GLU A 17 -18.54 2.23 -7.88
C GLU A 17 -19.79 2.19 -8.77
N GLN A 18 -19.61 2.24 -10.08
CA GLN A 18 -20.74 2.19 -11.01
C GLN A 18 -20.99 0.77 -11.53
N SER A 19 -20.21 -0.21 -11.10
CA SER A 19 -20.40 -1.59 -11.58
C SER A 19 -21.75 -2.13 -11.13
N PRO A 20 -22.54 -2.71 -12.05
CA PRO A 20 -23.82 -3.30 -11.67
C PRO A 20 -23.60 -4.55 -10.83
N CYS A 21 -24.62 -4.91 -10.05
CA CYS A 21 -24.48 -6.05 -9.15
C CYS A 21 -24.23 -7.35 -9.88
N GLU A 22 -24.67 -7.46 -11.12
CA GLU A 22 -24.44 -8.67 -11.92
C GLU A 22 -22.94 -8.90 -12.18
N ASP A 23 -22.14 -7.85 -12.16
CA ASP A 23 -20.71 -7.96 -12.41
C ASP A 23 -19.91 -8.29 -11.15
N LEU A 24 -20.57 -8.29 -10.00
CA LEU A 24 -19.91 -8.58 -8.74
C LEU A 24 -20.00 -10.06 -8.42
N THR A 25 -19.04 -10.56 -7.65
CA THR A 25 -19.09 -11.95 -7.21
C THR A 25 -20.15 -12.13 -6.14
N GLU A 26 -20.60 -13.35 -5.96
CA GLU A 26 -21.53 -13.68 -4.89
C GLU A 26 -20.87 -13.36 -3.55
N GLY A 27 -21.57 -12.61 -2.70
CA GLY A 27 -21.07 -12.21 -1.41
C GLY A 27 -19.92 -11.20 -1.48
N LEU A 28 -19.68 -10.61 -2.66
CA LEU A 28 -18.60 -9.65 -2.89
C LEU A 28 -17.23 -10.23 -2.57
N MET A 29 -17.07 -11.53 -2.77
CA MET A 29 -15.85 -12.22 -2.45
C MET A 29 -14.81 -12.02 -3.55
N ILE A 30 -13.58 -11.77 -3.18
CA ILE A 30 -12.47 -11.70 -4.12
C ILE A 30 -11.72 -13.03 -4.04
N PHE A 31 -11.69 -13.76 -5.16
CA PHE A 31 -11.15 -15.12 -5.16
C PHE A 31 -9.64 -15.20 -5.32
N ALA A 32 -8.99 -14.07 -5.59
CA ALA A 32 -7.53 -14.02 -5.75
C ALA A 32 -6.88 -13.44 -4.49
N GLY A 33 -5.72 -13.98 -4.12
CA GLY A 33 -4.96 -13.45 -2.99
C GLY A 33 -4.05 -12.32 -3.40
N GLY A 34 -3.65 -11.49 -2.42
CA GLY A 34 -2.68 -10.43 -2.64
C GLY A 34 -3.18 -9.26 -3.47
N THR A 35 -4.50 -9.10 -3.58
CA THR A 35 -5.07 -8.08 -4.46
C THR A 35 -5.07 -6.69 -3.84
N SER A 36 -4.79 -6.56 -2.55
CA SER A 36 -4.77 -5.25 -1.89
C SER A 36 -3.72 -4.32 -2.51
N LYS A 37 -2.67 -4.88 -3.10
CA LYS A 37 -1.66 -4.05 -3.75
C LYS A 37 -2.20 -3.31 -4.97
N ASP A 38 -3.30 -3.79 -5.54
CA ASP A 38 -3.93 -3.14 -6.69
C ASP A 38 -4.89 -2.03 -6.26
N PHE A 39 -5.23 -1.96 -4.99
CA PHE A 39 -6.11 -0.93 -4.46
C PHE A 39 -5.26 0.19 -3.88
N LYS A 40 -5.01 1.20 -4.69
CA LYS A 40 -4.06 2.27 -4.35
C LYS A 40 -4.75 3.31 -3.49
N THR A 41 -4.44 3.30 -2.21
CA THR A 41 -5.08 4.17 -1.22
C THR A 41 -4.17 5.31 -0.75
N GLY A 42 -3.07 5.54 -1.46
CA GLY A 42 -2.10 6.56 -1.07
C GLY A 42 -2.67 7.97 -1.04
N GLU A 43 -3.69 8.26 -1.84
CA GLU A 43 -4.30 9.58 -1.87
C GLU A 43 -5.10 9.90 -0.61
N TRP A 44 -5.31 8.90 0.27
CA TRP A 44 -6.01 9.14 1.54
C TRP A 44 -5.15 9.96 2.51
N ARG A 45 -3.86 10.05 2.29
CA ARG A 45 -2.98 10.75 3.22
C ARG A 45 -3.15 12.24 3.15
N THR A 46 -2.95 12.91 4.29
CA THR A 46 -2.97 14.37 4.36
C THR A 46 -1.56 14.95 4.53
N ALA A 47 -0.65 14.15 5.08
CA ALA A 47 0.75 14.53 5.21
C ALA A 47 1.59 13.50 4.47
N THR A 48 2.70 13.92 3.91
CA THR A 48 3.54 13.07 3.09
C THR A 48 4.91 12.91 3.73
N PRO A 49 5.38 11.67 3.94
CA PRO A 49 6.72 11.47 4.47
C PRO A 49 7.77 11.75 3.39
N VAL A 50 8.86 12.35 3.80
CA VAL A 50 10.00 12.65 2.93
C VAL A 50 11.20 11.91 3.49
N PHE A 51 11.87 11.15 2.64
CA PHE A 51 13.00 10.32 3.02
C PHE A 51 14.31 11.00 2.62
N ASN A 52 15.17 11.25 3.60
CA ASN A 52 16.51 11.80 3.37
C ASN A 52 17.53 10.67 3.43
N LYS A 53 18.01 10.25 2.27
CA LYS A 53 18.95 9.13 2.18
C LYS A 53 20.26 9.40 2.89
N ASP A 54 20.69 10.67 2.95
CA ASP A 54 21.97 11.02 3.54
C ASP A 54 21.99 10.82 5.05
N LYS A 55 20.85 10.97 5.69
CA LYS A 55 20.71 10.78 7.13
C LYS A 55 20.42 9.35 7.52
N CYS A 56 20.02 8.52 6.56
CA CYS A 56 19.62 7.16 6.83
C CYS A 56 20.83 6.26 7.08
N LYS A 57 20.80 5.52 8.19
CA LYS A 57 21.86 4.57 8.55
C LYS A 57 21.47 3.14 8.24
N GLN A 58 20.36 2.91 7.57
CA GLN A 58 19.88 1.58 7.18
C GLN A 58 19.66 0.66 8.39
N CYS A 59 19.17 1.22 9.50
CA CYS A 59 18.87 0.43 10.70
C CYS A 59 17.57 -0.36 10.55
N LEU A 60 16.73 0.00 9.58
CA LEU A 60 15.50 -0.70 9.21
C LEU A 60 14.43 -0.72 10.31
N LEU A 61 14.51 0.17 11.30
CA LEU A 61 13.50 0.24 12.35
C LEU A 61 12.15 0.75 11.85
N CYS A 62 12.16 1.54 10.78
CA CYS A 62 10.94 2.12 10.23
C CYS A 62 10.11 1.10 9.43
N ALA A 63 10.77 0.12 8.80
CA ALA A 63 10.07 -0.79 7.90
C ALA A 63 9.01 -1.64 8.60
N PRO A 64 9.32 -2.33 9.73
CA PRO A 64 8.32 -3.19 10.35
C PRO A 64 7.19 -2.45 11.05
N VAL A 65 7.34 -1.15 11.32
CA VAL A 65 6.28 -0.40 11.99
C VAL A 65 5.30 0.26 11.03
N CYS A 66 5.57 0.21 9.73
CA CYS A 66 4.65 0.77 8.76
C CYS A 66 3.39 -0.10 8.66
N PRO A 67 2.20 0.44 8.99
CA PRO A 67 0.97 -0.38 9.00
C PRO A 67 0.57 -0.85 7.61
N ASP A 68 0.98 -0.16 6.55
CA ASP A 68 0.64 -0.54 5.18
C ASP A 68 1.80 -1.19 4.44
N GLY A 69 2.92 -1.43 5.12
CA GLY A 69 4.07 -2.06 4.49
C GLY A 69 4.64 -1.24 3.34
N CYS A 70 4.65 0.08 3.47
CA CYS A 70 5.04 0.98 2.38
C CYS A 70 6.52 1.28 2.33
N ILE A 71 7.33 0.59 3.11
CA ILE A 71 8.78 0.78 3.12
C ILE A 71 9.42 -0.53 2.66
N PRO A 72 9.62 -0.69 1.34
CA PRO A 72 10.20 -1.93 0.85
C PRO A 72 11.68 -2.03 1.24
N VAL A 73 12.11 -3.23 1.57
CA VAL A 73 13.49 -3.53 1.92
C VAL A 73 14.03 -4.53 0.93
N ARG A 74 15.16 -4.22 0.34
CA ARG A 74 15.78 -5.09 -0.64
C ARG A 74 17.28 -5.16 -0.35
N ASP A 75 17.81 -6.37 -0.26
CA ASP A 75 19.22 -6.60 0.01
C ASP A 75 19.69 -5.93 1.31
N GLY A 76 18.84 -5.93 2.33
CA GLY A 76 19.18 -5.35 3.63
C GLY A 76 19.14 -3.84 3.67
N ARG A 77 18.65 -3.19 2.63
CA ARG A 77 18.54 -1.73 2.55
C ARG A 77 17.14 -1.33 2.22
N ARG A 78 16.67 -0.26 2.85
CA ARG A 78 15.34 0.24 2.53
C ARG A 78 15.36 1.05 1.23
N GLU A 79 14.27 0.97 0.51
CA GLU A 79 14.03 1.81 -0.66
C GLU A 79 13.11 2.97 -0.27
N ASP A 80 12.75 3.80 -1.23
CA ASP A 80 11.84 4.92 -0.96
C ASP A 80 10.44 4.40 -0.68
N PHE A 81 9.57 5.29 -0.21
CA PHE A 81 8.21 4.93 0.16
C PHE A 81 7.38 4.49 -1.04
N ASP A 82 6.51 3.52 -0.81
CA ASP A 82 5.45 3.17 -1.76
C ASP A 82 4.31 4.17 -1.57
N MET A 83 4.32 5.23 -2.35
CA MET A 83 3.33 6.31 -2.24
C MET A 83 1.95 5.91 -2.73
N ASP A 84 1.84 4.79 -3.43
CA ASP A 84 0.53 4.28 -3.84
C ASP A 84 -0.29 3.80 -2.65
N HIS A 85 0.34 3.46 -1.54
CA HIS A 85 -0.35 2.91 -0.37
C HIS A 85 -0.06 3.64 0.92
N CYS A 86 0.93 4.52 0.98
CA CYS A 86 1.29 5.24 2.19
C CYS A 86 0.15 6.17 2.63
N LYS A 87 -0.24 6.08 3.90
CA LYS A 87 -1.32 6.88 4.46
C LYS A 87 -0.83 8.11 5.21
N GLY A 88 0.49 8.30 5.30
CA GLY A 88 1.05 9.45 5.99
C GLY A 88 0.83 9.44 7.50
N CYS A 89 0.83 8.26 8.12
CA CYS A 89 0.51 8.14 9.55
C CYS A 89 1.60 8.70 10.48
N GLY A 90 2.82 8.88 9.98
CA GLY A 90 3.91 9.45 10.77
C GLY A 90 4.63 8.51 11.70
N ILE A 91 4.26 7.24 11.74
CA ILE A 91 4.89 6.29 12.67
C ILE A 91 6.36 6.10 12.31
N CYS A 92 6.67 6.01 11.03
CA CYS A 92 8.05 5.82 10.57
C CYS A 92 8.94 7.00 10.95
N GLU A 93 8.40 8.21 10.92
CA GLU A 93 9.14 9.39 11.35
C GLU A 93 9.53 9.28 12.83
N LYS A 94 8.58 8.85 13.64
CA LYS A 94 8.84 8.68 15.07
C LYS A 94 9.79 7.52 15.35
N ALA A 95 9.78 6.50 14.51
CA ALA A 95 10.63 5.34 14.70
C ALA A 95 12.07 5.58 14.27
N CYS A 96 12.34 6.57 13.44
CA CYS A 96 13.67 6.83 12.93
C CYS A 96 14.50 7.61 13.94
N PRO A 97 15.57 7.01 14.51
CA PRO A 97 16.39 7.72 15.49
C PRO A 97 17.34 8.72 14.85
N PHE A 98 17.50 8.70 13.54
CA PHE A 98 18.46 9.54 12.84
C PHE A 98 17.83 10.74 12.14
N GLY A 99 16.54 10.92 12.27
CA GLY A 99 15.84 12.03 11.64
C GLY A 99 15.86 12.00 10.12
N ALA A 100 15.93 10.79 9.55
CA ALA A 100 15.96 10.64 8.08
C ALA A 100 14.59 10.77 7.44
N ILE A 101 13.54 10.77 8.22
CA ILE A 101 12.16 10.86 7.71
C ILE A 101 11.51 12.08 8.36
N SER A 102 10.91 12.92 7.53
CA SER A 102 10.15 14.06 8.01
C SER A 102 8.80 14.09 7.31
N MET A 103 7.79 14.64 7.99
CA MET A 103 6.46 14.77 7.42
C MET A 103 6.27 16.19 6.90
N SER A 104 5.66 16.32 5.75
CA SER A 104 5.40 17.65 5.17
C SER A 104 3.91 17.88 4.87
#